data_955ff4cd304e42ec3e9b440c4fd33e2d
#
_entry.id   955ff4cd304e42ec3e9b440c4fd33e2d
#
_cell.length_a   1.000
_cell.length_b   1.000
_cell.length_c   1.000
_cell.angle_alpha   90.00
_cell.angle_beta   90.00
_cell.angle_gamma   90.00
#
_symmetry.space_group_name_H-M   'P 1'
#
loop_
_entity.id
_entity.type
_entity.pdbx_description
1 polymer ?
#
loop_
_entity_poly.entity_id
_entity_poly.type
_entity_poly.pdbx_seq_one_letter_code
_entity_poly.pdbx_strand_id
1 'polypeptide(L)'
;MDGYSYLTFDQRREIEALYSDGERAVDIAAKIGRSVAAIYEELKRGYTGELDGNKRPVYSADLAQQTAQENIRRRGRRAANQ
;
A
#
# COMPACT_ATOMS: atom_id res chain seq x y z
N MET A 1 -11.34 -8.19 -15.39
CA MET A 1 -10.57 -8.09 -15.28
C MET A 1 -9.95 -8.40 -14.49
N ASP A 2 -9.74 -8.63 -14.66
CA ASP A 2 -9.27 -8.92 -14.03
C ASP A 2 -8.32 -8.78 -13.40
N GLY A 3 -7.95 -9.16 -13.16
CA GLY A 3 -6.75 -9.08 -12.44
C GLY A 3 -6.52 -7.85 -11.64
N TYR A 4 -7.41 -6.99 -11.69
CA TYR A 4 -7.29 -5.73 -10.97
C TYR A 4 -8.14 -5.76 -9.72
N SER A 5 -7.49 -5.93 -8.59
CA SER A 5 -8.19 -5.93 -7.32
C SER A 5 -7.43 -5.06 -6.33
N TYR A 6 -8.17 -4.38 -5.49
CA TYR A 6 -7.58 -3.54 -4.47
C TYR A 6 -7.19 -4.36 -3.26
N LEU A 7 -6.15 -3.93 -2.58
CA LEU A 7 -5.81 -4.51 -1.29
C LEU A 7 -6.89 -4.16 -0.27
N THR A 8 -7.22 -5.12 0.57
CA THR A 8 -8.15 -4.85 1.68
C THR A 8 -7.37 -4.17 2.80
N PHE A 9 -8.09 -3.54 3.72
CA PHE A 9 -7.47 -2.93 4.89
C PHE A 9 -6.74 -3.97 5.73
N ASP A 10 -7.29 -5.17 5.84
CA ASP A 10 -6.64 -6.26 6.57
C ASP A 10 -5.31 -6.63 5.93
N GLN A 11 -5.27 -6.67 4.61
CA GLN A 11 -4.02 -6.93 3.89
C GLN A 11 -3.02 -5.81 4.12
N ARG A 12 -3.48 -4.57 4.15
CA ARG A 12 -2.61 -3.43 4.43
C ARG A 12 -2.05 -3.48 5.83
N ARG A 13 -2.87 -3.90 6.80
CA ARG A 13 -2.40 -4.08 8.17
C ARG A 13 -1.35 -5.19 8.26
N GLU A 14 -1.52 -6.22 7.49
CA GLU A 14 -0.57 -7.32 7.42
C GLU A 14 0.75 -6.85 6.81
N ILE A 15 0.69 -6.07 5.75
CA ILE A 15 1.88 -5.47 5.14
C ILE A 15 2.60 -4.58 6.16
N GLU A 16 1.85 -3.78 6.90
CA GLU A 16 2.42 -2.90 7.91
C GLU A 16 3.19 -3.70 8.96
N ALA A 17 2.59 -4.77 9.47
CA ALA A 17 3.23 -5.61 10.47
C ALA A 17 4.49 -6.29 9.93
N LEU A 18 4.41 -6.85 8.74
CA LEU A 18 5.55 -7.53 8.12
C LEU A 18 6.69 -6.55 7.83
N TYR A 19 6.35 -5.40 7.30
CA TYR A 19 7.35 -4.39 6.95
C TYR A 19 8.03 -3.83 8.19
N SER A 20 7.25 -3.56 9.25
CA SER A 20 7.74 -3.11 10.54
C SER A 20 8.67 -4.13 11.18
N ASP A 21 8.42 -5.41 10.91
CA ASP A 21 9.21 -6.51 11.41
C ASP A 21 10.51 -6.72 10.62
N GLY A 22 10.75 -5.94 9.60
CA GLY A 22 11.98 -5.99 8.82
C GLY A 22 11.90 -6.79 7.54
N GLU A 23 10.72 -7.29 7.16
CA GLU A 23 10.57 -8.07 5.94
C GLU A 23 10.79 -7.19 4.72
N ARG A 24 11.36 -7.80 3.68
CA ARG A 24 11.58 -7.10 2.41
C ARG A 24 10.34 -7.20 1.55
N ALA A 25 10.20 -6.25 0.61
CA ALA A 25 9.05 -6.21 -0.28
C ALA A 25 8.83 -7.53 -1.01
N VAL A 26 9.89 -8.20 -1.44
CA VAL A 26 9.78 -9.47 -2.15
C VAL A 26 9.18 -10.56 -1.25
N ASP A 27 9.55 -10.56 0.03
CA ASP A 27 9.04 -11.55 0.98
C ASP A 27 7.59 -11.24 1.35
N ILE A 28 7.27 -9.96 1.51
CA ILE A 28 5.90 -9.54 1.78
C ILE A 28 5.00 -9.93 0.61
N ALA A 29 5.46 -9.70 -0.61
CA ALA A 29 4.71 -10.04 -1.81
C ALA A 29 4.36 -11.52 -1.85
N ALA A 30 5.31 -12.38 -1.50
CA ALA A 30 5.08 -13.82 -1.47
C ALA A 30 4.03 -14.19 -0.42
N LYS A 31 4.10 -13.56 0.75
CA LYS A 31 3.19 -13.87 1.86
C LYS A 31 1.77 -13.37 1.61
N ILE A 32 1.64 -12.20 1.00
CA ILE A 32 0.35 -11.59 0.73
C ILE A 32 -0.28 -12.17 -0.56
N GLY A 33 0.55 -12.72 -1.45
CA GLY A 33 0.07 -13.24 -2.73
C GLY A 33 -0.12 -12.17 -3.77
N ARG A 34 0.75 -11.15 -3.75
CA ARG A 34 0.72 -10.04 -4.72
C ARG A 34 2.08 -9.95 -5.41
N SER A 35 2.14 -9.19 -6.49
CA SER A 35 3.41 -8.97 -7.16
C SER A 35 4.29 -8.03 -6.33
N VAL A 36 5.59 -8.12 -6.53
CA VAL A 36 6.55 -7.23 -5.84
C VAL A 36 6.26 -5.78 -6.22
N ALA A 37 5.93 -5.54 -7.50
CA ALA A 37 5.60 -4.19 -7.95
C ALA A 37 4.40 -3.63 -7.20
N ALA A 38 3.39 -4.46 -6.96
CA ALA A 38 2.20 -4.04 -6.21
C ALA A 38 2.57 -3.66 -4.77
N ILE A 39 3.49 -4.41 -4.16
CA ILE A 39 3.94 -4.09 -2.80
C ILE A 39 4.72 -2.78 -2.79
N TYR A 40 5.61 -2.54 -3.75
CA TYR A 40 6.33 -1.27 -3.83
C TYR A 40 5.38 -0.09 -3.99
N GLU A 41 4.36 -0.24 -4.83
CA GLU A 41 3.36 0.82 -4.99
C GLU A 41 2.60 1.06 -3.69
N GLU A 42 2.27 -0.02 -3.00
CA GLU A 42 1.56 0.09 -1.73
C GLU A 42 2.42 0.77 -0.67
N LEU A 43 3.71 0.46 -0.61
CA LEU A 43 4.61 1.09 0.34
C LEU A 43 4.74 2.59 0.09
N LYS A 44 4.72 3.01 -1.17
CA LYS A 44 4.70 4.43 -1.50
C LYS A 44 3.41 5.10 -1.06
N ARG A 45 2.30 4.41 -1.26
CA ARG A 45 0.97 4.92 -0.94
C ARG A 45 0.83 5.22 0.54
N GLY A 46 1.44 4.39 1.38
CA GLY A 46 1.38 4.53 2.83
C GLY A 46 2.61 5.16 3.46
N TYR A 47 3.48 5.76 2.67
CA TYR A 47 4.70 6.38 3.20
C TYR A 47 4.34 7.60 4.05
N THR A 48 4.76 7.59 5.31
CA THR A 48 4.42 8.67 6.25
C THR A 48 5.34 9.88 6.13
N GLY A 49 6.45 9.74 5.42
CA GLY A 49 7.46 10.79 5.34
C GLY A 49 8.57 10.63 6.35
N GLU A 50 8.50 9.59 7.17
CA GLU A 50 9.49 9.34 8.23
C GLU A 50 10.30 8.10 7.92
N LEU A 51 11.46 8.01 8.54
CA LEU A 51 12.30 6.82 8.46
C LEU A 51 12.33 6.15 9.83
N ASP A 52 12.40 4.83 9.85
CA ASP A 52 12.50 4.10 11.11
C ASP A 52 13.97 4.04 11.57
N GLY A 53 14.21 3.31 12.65
CA GLY A 53 15.56 3.18 13.21
C GLY A 53 16.58 2.58 12.26
N ASN A 54 16.11 1.83 11.25
CA ASN A 54 16.96 1.22 10.23
C ASN A 54 17.01 2.04 8.95
N LYS A 55 16.50 3.26 8.99
CA LYS A 55 16.47 4.19 7.86
C LYS A 55 15.60 3.69 6.72
N ARG A 56 14.60 2.86 7.02
CA ARG A 56 13.60 2.42 6.05
C ARG A 56 12.39 3.36 6.13
N PRO A 57 11.75 3.66 4.99
CA PRO A 57 10.52 4.47 5.03
C PRO A 57 9.44 3.80 5.88
N VAL A 58 8.81 4.56 6.74
CA VAL A 58 7.73 4.04 7.58
C VAL A 58 6.45 3.94 6.76
N TYR A 59 5.79 2.79 6.84
CA TYR A 59 4.53 2.53 6.14
C TYR A 59 3.37 2.51 7.13
N SER A 60 2.30 3.20 6.80
CA SER A 60 1.06 3.22 7.60
C SER A 60 -0.09 2.67 6.77
N ALA A 61 -0.71 1.61 7.27
CA ALA A 61 -1.88 1.03 6.63
C ALA A 61 -3.04 2.02 6.57
N ASP A 62 -3.21 2.81 7.62
CA ASP A 62 -4.26 3.84 7.65
C ASP A 62 -4.05 4.89 6.58
N LEU A 63 -2.82 5.36 6.45
CA LEU A 63 -2.49 6.36 5.44
C LEU A 63 -2.67 5.78 4.03
N ALA A 64 -2.23 4.54 3.82
CA ALA A 64 -2.38 3.88 2.53
C ALA A 64 -3.85 3.73 2.16
N GLN A 65 -4.68 3.39 3.13
CA GLN A 65 -6.12 3.26 2.93
C GLN A 65 -6.74 4.60 2.53
N GLN A 66 -6.37 5.66 3.23
CA GLN A 66 -6.85 7.00 2.92
C GLN A 66 -6.42 7.44 1.53
N THR A 67 -5.15 7.20 1.18
CA THR A 67 -4.62 7.56 -0.12
C THR A 67 -5.35 6.80 -1.24
N ALA A 68 -5.59 5.51 -1.04
CA ALA A 68 -6.31 4.71 -2.01
C ALA A 68 -7.73 5.22 -2.22
N GLN A 69 -8.42 5.57 -1.13
CA GLN A 69 -9.78 6.09 -1.20
C GLN A 69 -9.81 7.44 -1.89
N GLU A 70 -8.84 8.30 -1.61
CA GLU A 70 -8.72 9.60 -2.27
C GLU A 70 -8.52 9.43 -3.77
N ASN A 71 -7.68 8.49 -4.16
CA ASN A 71 -7.40 8.25 -5.57
C ASN A 71 -8.64 7.76 -6.31
N ILE A 72 -9.40 6.88 -5.68
CA ILE A 72 -10.63 6.37 -6.26
C ILE A 72 -11.66 7.50 -6.40
N ARG A 73 -11.81 8.29 -5.36
CA ARG A 73 -12.75 9.41 -5.35
C ARG A 73 -12.38 10.45 -6.41
N ARG A 74 -11.09 10.77 -6.50
CA ARG A 74 -10.59 11.74 -7.48
C ARG A 74 -10.83 11.25 -8.90
N ARG A 75 -10.64 9.98 -9.15
CA ARG A 75 -10.87 9.36 -10.45
C ARG A 75 -12.34 9.46 -10.85
N GLY A 76 -13.23 9.16 -9.90
CA GLY A 76 -14.67 9.26 -10.14
C GLY A 76 -15.11 10.69 -10.40
N ARG A 77 -14.54 11.64 -9.64
CA ARG A 77 -14.86 13.06 -9.80
C ARG A 77 -14.43 13.56 -11.19
N ARG A 78 -13.25 13.14 -11.62
CA ARG A 78 -12.75 13.52 -12.94
C ARG A 78 -13.66 12.98 -14.04
N ALA A 79 -14.12 11.75 -13.92
CA ALA A 79 -15.03 11.16 -14.88
C ALA A 79 -16.35 11.93 -14.93
N ALA A 80 -16.83 12.36 -13.78
CA ALA A 80 -18.11 13.08 -13.71
C ALA A 80 -18.02 14.46 -14.35
N ASN A 81 -16.85 15.03 -14.42
CA ASN A 81 -16.65 16.38 -14.95
C ASN A 81 -16.42 16.42 -16.46
N GLN A 82 -16.51 15.31 -17.13
CA GLN A 82 -16.30 15.27 -18.58
C GLN A 82 -17.54 15.16 -19.42
#